data_6ea9f1957b69a3f5db07c589a7455e32
#
_entry.id   6ea9f1957b69a3f5db07c589a7455e32
#
_cell.length_a   1.000
_cell.length_b   1.000
_cell.length_c   1.000
_cell.angle_alpha   90.00
_cell.angle_beta   90.00
_cell.angle_gamma   90.00
#
_symmetry.space_group_name_H-M   'P 1'
#
loop_
_entity.id
_entity.type
_entity.pdbx_description
1 polymer ?
#
loop_
_entity_poly.entity_id
_entity_poly.type
_entity_poly.pdbx_seq_one_letter_code
_entity_poly.pdbx_strand_id
1 'polypeptide(L)'
;VCVYPRDSIIGFWPWHDFVMTTNRFGTIGVHILATIGVVFWFVTFARTALGQIDASVVQVGLLALVLGGAHALISISTTRGSAAAIWLTVFVFISDSMLGIFVNPMAFLLSGFTVVLLIAVMLSRKNPNR
;
A
#
# COMPACT_ATOMS: atom_id res chain seq x y z
N VAL A 1 29.24 -23.46 34.12
CA VAL A 1 28.39 -23.00 33.04
C VAL A 1 28.37 -21.47 33.09
N CYS A 2 29.21 -20.83 32.26
CA CYS A 2 29.16 -19.38 32.09
C CYS A 2 27.91 -19.06 31.27
N VAL A 3 26.86 -18.61 31.95
CA VAL A 3 25.74 -17.96 31.31
C VAL A 3 26.24 -16.57 30.90
N TYR A 4 26.56 -16.41 29.64
CA TYR A 4 26.87 -15.12 29.04
C TYR A 4 25.57 -14.31 29.04
N PRO A 5 25.51 -13.16 29.68
CA PRO A 5 24.34 -12.29 29.56
C PRO A 5 24.35 -11.71 28.14
N ARG A 6 23.59 -12.36 27.25
CA ARG A 6 23.44 -11.97 25.84
C ARG A 6 22.69 -10.66 25.67
N ASP A 7 22.14 -10.14 26.76
CA ASP A 7 21.16 -9.04 26.67
C ASP A 7 21.75 -7.64 26.91
N SER A 8 23.04 -7.55 27.27
CA SER A 8 23.64 -6.24 27.64
C SER A 8 24.29 -5.50 26.46
N ILE A 9 24.54 -6.17 25.32
CA ILE A 9 25.24 -5.55 24.19
C ILE A 9 24.27 -5.02 23.13
N ILE A 10 23.06 -5.58 23.07
CA ILE A 10 22.06 -5.22 22.03
C ILE A 10 21.30 -3.94 22.38
N GLY A 11 21.20 -3.60 23.68
CA GLY A 11 20.48 -2.40 24.14
C GLY A 11 21.19 -1.06 23.88
N PHE A 12 22.46 -1.09 23.44
CA PHE A 12 23.27 0.14 23.31
C PHE A 12 23.37 0.71 21.88
N TRP A 13 22.75 0.05 20.89
CA TRP A 13 22.83 0.53 19.51
C TRP A 13 21.58 1.33 19.14
N PRO A 14 21.70 2.63 18.84
CA PRO A 14 20.56 3.47 18.44
C PRO A 14 19.89 2.99 17.15
N TRP A 15 20.53 2.12 16.41
CA TRP A 15 20.01 1.49 15.19
C TRP A 15 18.79 0.59 15.41
N HIS A 16 18.71 -0.08 16.57
CA HIS A 16 17.59 -0.97 16.87
C HIS A 16 16.28 -0.21 17.00
N ASP A 17 16.31 0.92 17.69
CA ASP A 17 15.12 1.77 17.85
C ASP A 17 14.73 2.44 16.53
N PHE A 18 15.72 2.82 15.73
CA PHE A 18 15.48 3.38 14.39
C PHE A 18 14.83 2.36 13.45
N VAL A 19 15.32 1.11 13.42
CA VAL A 19 14.75 0.04 12.58
C VAL A 19 13.34 -0.34 13.04
N MET A 20 13.11 -0.44 14.35
CA MET A 20 11.78 -0.70 14.92
C MET A 20 10.80 0.43 14.58
N THR A 21 11.24 1.68 14.72
CA THR A 21 10.43 2.87 14.42
C THR A 21 10.10 2.94 12.93
N THR A 22 11.06 2.68 12.06
CA THR A 22 10.88 2.68 10.61
C THR A 22 9.85 1.62 10.18
N ASN A 23 9.89 0.43 10.77
CA ASN A 23 8.93 -0.63 10.47
C ASN A 23 7.50 -0.24 10.86
N ARG A 24 7.30 0.37 12.02
CA ARG A 24 5.98 0.88 12.45
C ARG A 24 5.46 1.98 11.53
N PHE A 25 6.30 2.93 11.16
CA PHE A 25 5.94 3.99 10.22
C PHE A 25 5.60 3.43 8.83
N GLY A 26 6.36 2.46 8.35
CA GLY A 26 6.04 1.76 7.10
C GLY A 26 4.66 1.12 7.13
N THR A 27 4.33 0.39 8.18
CA THR A 27 3.03 -0.27 8.34
C THR A 27 1.88 0.73 8.45
N ILE A 28 2.03 1.78 9.25
CA ILE A 28 1.04 2.86 9.35
C ILE A 28 0.86 3.55 7.98
N GLY A 29 1.96 3.84 7.30
CA GLY A 29 1.94 4.41 5.96
C GLY A 29 1.15 3.57 4.98
N VAL A 30 1.34 2.24 4.97
CA VAL A 30 0.57 1.32 4.12
C VAL A 30 -0.91 1.40 4.42
N HIS A 31 -1.32 1.40 5.69
CA HIS A 31 -2.73 1.47 6.05
C HIS A 31 -3.37 2.78 5.62
N ILE A 32 -2.70 3.90 5.83
CA ILE A 32 -3.20 5.22 5.42
C ILE A 32 -3.33 5.27 3.89
N LEU A 33 -2.28 4.92 3.16
CA LEU A 33 -2.23 4.98 1.71
C LEU A 33 -3.23 4.00 1.07
N ALA A 34 -3.35 2.78 1.58
CA ALA A 34 -4.33 1.82 1.10
C ALA A 34 -5.77 2.30 1.34
N THR A 35 -6.05 2.90 2.50
CA THR A 35 -7.36 3.48 2.80
C THR A 35 -7.69 4.62 1.84
N ILE A 36 -6.75 5.50 1.55
CA ILE A 36 -6.92 6.58 0.56
C ILE A 36 -7.25 5.99 -0.82
N GLY A 37 -6.56 4.93 -1.24
CA GLY A 37 -6.85 4.24 -2.49
C GLY A 37 -8.28 3.66 -2.56
N VAL A 38 -8.73 3.01 -1.49
CA VAL A 38 -10.11 2.51 -1.39
C VAL A 38 -11.12 3.66 -1.50
N VAL A 39 -10.93 4.72 -0.71
CA VAL A 39 -11.82 5.90 -0.71
C VAL A 39 -11.85 6.56 -2.08
N PHE A 40 -10.69 6.71 -2.74
CA PHE A 40 -10.60 7.29 -4.07
C PHE A 40 -11.48 6.53 -5.08
N TRP A 41 -11.37 5.20 -5.14
CA TRP A 41 -12.15 4.40 -6.06
C TRP A 41 -13.63 4.41 -5.74
N PHE A 42 -13.98 4.41 -4.46
CA PHE A 42 -15.37 4.51 -4.02
C PHE A 42 -16.01 5.86 -4.40
N VAL A 43 -15.28 6.96 -4.19
CA VAL A 43 -15.72 8.31 -4.58
C VAL A 43 -15.84 8.42 -6.09
N THR A 44 -14.89 7.87 -6.85
CA THR A 44 -14.93 7.87 -8.31
C THR A 44 -16.17 7.13 -8.82
N PHE A 45 -16.47 5.97 -8.26
CA PHE A 45 -17.68 5.22 -8.59
C PHE A 45 -18.95 6.01 -8.25
N ALA A 46 -19.03 6.59 -7.05
CA ALA A 46 -20.19 7.37 -6.63
C ALA A 46 -20.43 8.59 -7.55
N ARG A 47 -19.37 9.31 -7.92
CA ARG A 47 -19.47 10.44 -8.85
C ARG A 47 -19.92 10.02 -10.25
N THR A 48 -19.47 8.86 -10.72
CA THR A 48 -19.93 8.29 -12.00
C THR A 48 -21.42 7.91 -11.92
N ALA A 49 -21.84 7.27 -10.83
CA ALA A 49 -23.23 6.91 -10.63
C ALA A 49 -24.16 8.13 -10.54
N LEU A 50 -23.65 9.25 -10.03
CA LEU A 50 -24.37 10.54 -9.99
C LEU A 50 -24.31 11.33 -11.32
N GLY A 51 -23.72 10.78 -12.38
CA GLY A 51 -23.59 11.44 -13.67
C GLY A 51 -22.60 12.61 -13.70
N GLN A 52 -21.71 12.73 -12.71
CA GLN A 52 -20.70 13.78 -12.66
C GLN A 52 -19.46 13.45 -13.49
N ILE A 53 -19.30 12.20 -13.85
CA ILE A 53 -18.22 11.70 -14.72
C ILE A 53 -18.89 10.99 -15.89
N ASP A 54 -18.55 11.41 -17.10
CA ASP A 54 -19.04 10.78 -18.33
C ASP A 54 -18.28 9.48 -18.62
N ALA A 55 -18.69 8.43 -17.91
CA ALA A 55 -18.13 7.10 -18.06
C ALA A 55 -19.20 6.04 -17.74
N SER A 56 -19.01 4.83 -18.25
CA SER A 56 -19.90 3.71 -17.95
C SER A 56 -19.85 3.35 -16.46
N VAL A 57 -20.99 3.46 -15.78
CA VAL A 57 -21.14 3.12 -14.34
C VAL A 57 -20.72 1.68 -14.06
N VAL A 58 -21.04 0.75 -14.98
CA VAL A 58 -20.67 -0.67 -14.83
C VAL A 58 -19.16 -0.84 -14.90
N GLN A 59 -18.48 -0.20 -15.86
CA GLN A 59 -17.04 -0.31 -16.02
C GLN A 59 -16.30 0.31 -14.83
N VAL A 60 -16.70 1.51 -14.41
CA VAL A 60 -16.12 2.17 -13.25
C VAL A 60 -16.42 1.40 -11.97
N GLY A 61 -17.59 0.81 -11.84
CA GLY A 61 -17.95 -0.06 -10.71
C GLY A 61 -17.07 -1.29 -10.61
N LEU A 62 -16.81 -1.96 -11.73
CA LEU A 62 -15.89 -3.11 -11.78
C LEU A 62 -14.45 -2.70 -11.43
N LEU A 63 -13.96 -1.57 -11.95
CA LEU A 63 -12.64 -1.03 -11.62
C LEU A 63 -12.56 -0.67 -10.14
N ALA A 64 -13.57 -0.03 -9.59
CA ALA A 64 -13.62 0.31 -8.16
C ALA A 64 -13.60 -0.93 -7.27
N LEU A 65 -14.32 -1.99 -7.67
CA LEU A 65 -14.33 -3.26 -6.95
C LEU A 65 -12.94 -3.93 -6.98
N VAL A 66 -12.33 -4.03 -8.15
CA VAL A 66 -11.05 -4.71 -8.33
C VAL A 66 -9.91 -3.91 -7.71
N LEU A 67 -9.77 -2.64 -8.03
CA LEU A 67 -8.65 -1.81 -7.56
C LEU A 67 -8.85 -1.35 -6.12
N GLY A 68 -10.05 -0.97 -5.73
CA GLY A 68 -10.38 -0.67 -4.33
C GLY A 68 -10.21 -1.91 -3.44
N GLY A 69 -10.68 -3.08 -3.91
CA GLY A 69 -10.46 -4.36 -3.24
C GLY A 69 -8.98 -4.72 -3.13
N ALA A 70 -8.19 -4.50 -4.19
CA ALA A 70 -6.73 -4.71 -4.15
C ALA A 70 -6.05 -3.84 -3.10
N HIS A 71 -6.41 -2.56 -2.97
CA HIS A 71 -5.89 -1.69 -1.92
C HIS A 71 -6.24 -2.20 -0.51
N ALA A 72 -7.47 -2.65 -0.28
CA ALA A 72 -7.85 -3.26 0.99
C ALA A 72 -7.05 -4.52 1.29
N LEU A 73 -6.85 -5.38 0.28
CA LEU A 73 -6.03 -6.59 0.42
C LEU A 73 -4.55 -6.29 0.66
N ILE A 74 -3.99 -5.21 0.12
CA ILE A 74 -2.62 -4.76 0.43
C ILE A 74 -2.50 -4.48 1.92
N SER A 75 -3.45 -3.74 2.50
CA SER A 75 -3.47 -3.43 3.93
C SER A 75 -3.50 -4.71 4.79
N ILE A 76 -4.40 -5.64 4.47
CA ILE A 76 -4.55 -6.92 5.18
C ILE A 76 -3.30 -7.81 5.02
N SER A 77 -2.76 -7.90 3.81
CA SER A 77 -1.58 -8.72 3.52
C SER A 77 -0.33 -8.18 4.19
N THR A 78 -0.22 -6.86 4.33
CA THR A 78 0.88 -6.22 5.04
C THR A 78 0.86 -6.56 6.53
N THR A 79 -0.30 -6.53 7.19
CA THR A 79 -0.43 -6.93 8.59
C THR A 79 -0.05 -8.40 8.83
N ARG A 80 -0.34 -9.25 7.86
CA ARG A 80 0.01 -10.68 7.90
C ARG A 80 1.46 -10.95 7.52
N GLY A 81 2.23 -9.96 7.10
CA GLY A 81 3.61 -10.12 6.62
C GLY A 81 3.71 -10.95 5.32
N SER A 82 2.63 -11.03 4.55
CA SER A 82 2.57 -11.85 3.33
C SER A 82 3.30 -11.21 2.15
N ALA A 83 3.96 -12.02 1.32
CA ALA A 83 4.55 -11.58 0.06
C ALA A 83 3.49 -11.06 -0.93
N ALA A 84 2.24 -11.46 -0.76
CA ALA A 84 1.12 -10.99 -1.58
C ALA A 84 0.97 -9.47 -1.58
N ALA A 85 1.34 -8.78 -0.48
CA ALA A 85 1.30 -7.32 -0.41
C ALA A 85 2.13 -6.65 -1.51
N ILE A 86 3.33 -7.16 -1.81
CA ILE A 86 4.19 -6.62 -2.87
C ILE A 86 3.55 -6.85 -4.24
N TRP A 87 3.10 -8.07 -4.52
CA TRP A 87 2.52 -8.41 -5.80
C TRP A 87 1.22 -7.65 -6.07
N LEU A 88 0.37 -7.49 -5.06
CA LEU A 88 -0.84 -6.67 -5.17
C LEU A 88 -0.50 -5.20 -5.45
N THR A 89 0.53 -4.66 -4.81
CA THR A 89 0.94 -3.27 -5.05
C THR A 89 1.51 -3.09 -6.46
N VAL A 90 2.29 -4.05 -6.95
CA VAL A 90 2.79 -4.04 -8.33
C VAL A 90 1.62 -4.14 -9.32
N PHE A 91 0.63 -5.00 -9.05
CA PHE A 91 -0.57 -5.12 -9.87
C PHE A 91 -1.33 -3.78 -9.95
N VAL A 92 -1.57 -3.14 -8.81
CA VAL A 92 -2.25 -1.83 -8.75
C VAL A 92 -1.45 -0.76 -9.51
N PHE A 93 -0.11 -0.74 -9.33
CA PHE A 93 0.77 0.19 -10.05
C PHE A 93 0.66 0.05 -11.56
N ILE A 94 0.70 -1.18 -12.08
CA ILE A 94 0.58 -1.44 -13.52
C ILE A 94 -0.80 -1.02 -14.02
N SER A 95 -1.86 -1.34 -13.27
CA SER A 95 -3.24 -0.99 -13.62
C SER A 95 -3.45 0.52 -13.67
N ASP A 96 -2.97 1.25 -12.66
CA ASP A 96 -3.06 2.72 -12.61
C ASP A 96 -2.26 3.38 -13.73
N SER A 97 -1.08 2.83 -14.06
CA SER A 97 -0.25 3.31 -15.17
C SER A 97 -0.94 3.10 -16.51
N MET A 98 -1.57 1.95 -16.72
CA MET A 98 -2.35 1.66 -17.93
C MET A 98 -3.55 2.61 -18.07
N LEU A 99 -4.28 2.84 -16.99
CA LEU A 99 -5.38 3.81 -16.96
C LEU A 99 -4.89 5.22 -17.27
N GLY A 100 -3.69 5.60 -16.79
CA GLY A 100 -3.07 6.88 -17.07
C GLY A 100 -2.74 7.07 -18.55
N ILE A 101 -2.30 6.00 -19.23
CA ILE A 101 -1.95 6.05 -20.65
C ILE A 101 -3.21 6.07 -21.54
N PHE A 102 -4.20 5.22 -21.25
CA PHE A 102 -5.30 4.94 -22.18
C PHE A 102 -6.59 5.71 -21.87
N VAL A 103 -6.79 6.17 -20.63
CA VAL A 103 -8.06 6.76 -20.21
C VAL A 103 -7.91 8.23 -19.84
N ASN A 104 -7.04 8.55 -18.90
CA ASN A 104 -6.88 9.92 -18.38
C ASN A 104 -5.46 10.16 -17.86
N PRO A 105 -4.73 11.18 -18.39
CA PRO A 105 -3.39 11.54 -17.89
C PRO A 105 -3.31 11.81 -16.38
N MET A 106 -4.42 12.26 -15.77
CA MET A 106 -4.49 12.46 -14.32
C MET A 106 -4.31 11.17 -13.51
N ALA A 107 -4.53 10.01 -14.10
CA ALA A 107 -4.27 8.71 -13.45
C ALA A 107 -2.76 8.46 -13.22
N PHE A 108 -1.86 9.21 -13.88
CA PHE A 108 -0.43 9.19 -13.51
C PHE A 108 -0.17 9.68 -12.09
N LEU A 109 -1.01 10.53 -11.53
CA LEU A 109 -0.92 10.93 -10.12
C LEU A 109 -1.17 9.74 -9.20
N LEU A 110 -2.13 8.88 -9.56
CA LEU A 110 -2.37 7.61 -8.86
C LEU A 110 -1.17 6.68 -8.95
N SER A 111 -0.55 6.58 -10.12
CA SER A 111 0.66 5.78 -10.33
C SER A 111 1.79 6.24 -9.39
N GLY A 112 2.02 7.55 -9.27
CA GLY A 112 2.98 8.12 -8.33
C GLY A 112 2.65 7.79 -6.88
N PHE A 113 1.38 7.86 -6.51
CA PHE A 113 0.88 7.47 -5.20
C PHE A 113 1.13 5.97 -4.91
N THR A 114 0.94 5.11 -5.91
CA THR A 114 1.17 3.68 -5.77
C THR A 114 2.67 3.34 -5.62
N VAL A 115 3.57 4.14 -6.21
CA VAL A 115 5.02 4.02 -5.95
C VAL A 115 5.33 4.29 -4.48
N VAL A 116 4.76 5.33 -3.90
CA VAL A 116 4.92 5.62 -2.47
C VAL A 116 4.37 4.49 -1.61
N LEU A 117 3.23 3.92 -2.00
CA LEU A 117 2.65 2.75 -1.34
C LEU A 117 3.59 1.54 -1.41
N LEU A 118 4.20 1.28 -2.57
CA LEU A 118 5.17 0.19 -2.73
C LEU A 118 6.39 0.38 -1.82
N ILE A 119 6.93 1.60 -1.75
CA ILE A 119 8.03 1.92 -0.83
C ILE A 119 7.61 1.67 0.62
N ALA A 120 6.41 2.11 1.02
CA ALA A 120 5.89 1.87 2.36
C ALA A 120 5.73 0.38 2.69
N VAL A 121 5.24 -0.43 1.73
CA VAL A 121 5.15 -1.90 1.86
C VAL A 121 6.54 -2.51 2.04
N MET A 122 7.52 -2.08 1.26
CA MET A 122 8.90 -2.57 1.37
C MET A 122 9.53 -2.20 2.71
N LEU A 123 9.32 -0.98 3.19
CA LEU A 123 9.82 -0.53 4.49
C LEU A 123 9.17 -1.29 5.65
N SER A 124 7.87 -1.61 5.54
CA SER A 124 7.16 -2.38 6.57
C SER A 124 7.70 -3.81 6.73
N ARG A 125 8.30 -4.36 5.67
CA ARG A 125 8.85 -5.73 5.65
C ARG A 125 10.32 -5.84 6.09
N LYS A 126 11.02 -4.73 6.18
CA LYS A 126 12.44 -4.71 6.56
C LYS A 126 12.60 -4.95 8.05
N ASN A 127 12.24 -6.17 8.50
CA ASN A 127 12.47 -6.62 9.86
C ASN A 127 13.57 -7.69 9.83
N PRO A 128 14.79 -7.42 10.35
CA PRO A 128 15.91 -8.36 10.31
C PRO A 128 15.72 -9.59 11.19
N ASN A 129 14.65 -9.65 12.01
CA ASN A 129 14.41 -10.69 13.00
C ASN A 129 13.25 -11.65 12.65
N ARG A 130 12.87 -11.75 11.40
CA ARG A 130 11.93 -12.78 10.94
C ARG A 130 12.57 -13.75 9.98
#